data_ba27703840e2c9701d4f142c73cbf541
#
_entry.id   ba27703840e2c9701d4f142c73cbf541
#
_cell.length_a   1.000
_cell.length_b   1.000
_cell.length_c   1.000
_cell.angle_alpha   90.00
_cell.angle_beta   90.00
_cell.angle_gamma   90.00
#
_symmetry.space_group_name_H-M   'P 1'
#
loop_
_entity.id
_entity.type
_entity.pdbx_description
1 polymer ?
#
loop_
_entity_poly.entity_id
_entity_poly.type
_entity_poly.pdbx_seq_one_letter_code
_entity_poly.pdbx_strand_id
1 'polypeptide(L)'
;PSTSGLDPLTGISPISERKFGTLFREAVSRGLQSPEYHRPPRDRRGIFWTKESKLRLQRFKQWRMDLGTDLGLDPPLLWPTISLERWSCCTSNQGDPKPVFNEPEVRSWQRREFGDRFESITNSPD
;
A
#
# COMPACT_ATOMS: atom_id res chain seq x y z
N PRO A 1 6.73 38.57 12.02
CA PRO A 1 5.82 37.62 12.65
C PRO A 1 4.97 36.91 11.61
N SER A 2 5.07 35.62 11.65
CA SER A 2 4.51 34.68 10.67
C SER A 2 2.97 34.67 10.60
N THR A 3 2.27 35.23 11.56
CA THR A 3 0.81 35.33 11.60
C THR A 3 0.25 36.46 10.75
N SER A 4 1.03 37.48 10.45
CA SER A 4 0.60 38.61 9.62
C SER A 4 0.42 38.25 8.14
N GLY A 5 1.05 37.17 7.66
CA GLY A 5 0.89 36.68 6.31
C GLY A 5 -0.38 35.87 6.04
N LEU A 6 -1.17 35.58 7.10
CA LEU A 6 -2.42 34.83 7.01
C LEU A 6 -3.68 35.71 7.07
N ASP A 7 -3.53 37.01 7.20
CA ASP A 7 -4.62 37.98 7.21
C ASP A 7 -4.53 38.89 5.97
N PRO A 8 -5.52 38.93 5.09
CA PRO A 8 -6.75 38.16 5.10
C PRO A 8 -6.53 36.71 4.59
N LEU A 9 -7.25 35.76 5.17
CA LEU A 9 -7.30 34.39 4.68
C LEU A 9 -8.00 34.36 3.30
N THR A 10 -7.21 34.54 2.26
CA THR A 10 -7.70 34.60 0.87
C THR A 10 -8.32 33.25 0.48
N GLY A 11 -9.56 33.26 0.02
CA GLY A 11 -10.27 32.06 -0.41
C GLY A 11 -11.16 31.41 0.63
N ILE A 12 -11.20 31.90 1.86
CA ILE A 12 -12.11 31.41 2.91
C ILE A 12 -13.29 32.37 3.05
N SER A 13 -14.52 31.82 3.10
CA SER A 13 -15.70 32.65 3.30
C SER A 13 -15.67 33.32 4.69
N PRO A 14 -16.27 34.54 4.84
CA PRO A 14 -16.31 35.22 6.11
C PRO A 14 -16.99 34.41 7.22
N ILE A 15 -17.95 33.56 6.88
CA ILE A 15 -18.64 32.68 7.84
C ILE A 15 -17.69 31.58 8.34
N SER A 16 -16.89 31.00 7.46
CA SER A 16 -15.90 29.99 7.82
C SER A 16 -14.77 30.61 8.65
N GLU A 17 -14.35 31.81 8.33
CA GLU A 17 -13.36 32.56 9.10
C GLU A 17 -13.83 32.83 10.53
N ARG A 18 -15.09 33.22 10.73
CA ARG A 18 -15.65 33.41 12.07
C ARG A 18 -15.70 32.13 12.88
N LYS A 19 -16.05 31.00 12.25
CA LYS A 19 -16.20 29.72 12.94
C LYS A 19 -14.83 29.05 13.23
N PHE A 20 -13.92 29.09 12.30
CA PHE A 20 -12.71 28.27 12.30
C PHE A 20 -11.41 29.08 12.28
N GLY A 21 -11.49 30.40 12.08
CA GLY A 21 -10.30 31.24 11.94
C GLY A 21 -9.37 31.18 13.15
N THR A 22 -9.93 31.22 14.36
CA THR A 22 -9.13 31.13 15.60
C THR A 22 -8.48 29.75 15.73
N LEU A 23 -9.24 28.68 15.51
CA LEU A 23 -8.71 27.30 15.57
C LEU A 23 -7.65 27.06 14.51
N PHE A 24 -7.85 27.60 13.31
CA PHE A 24 -6.88 27.49 12.23
C PHE A 24 -5.58 28.23 12.57
N ARG A 25 -5.66 29.46 13.07
CA ARG A 25 -4.50 30.25 13.49
C ARG A 25 -3.73 29.58 14.63
N GLU A 26 -4.43 29.01 15.60
CA GLU A 26 -3.82 28.24 16.68
C GLU A 26 -3.12 26.98 16.14
N ALA A 27 -3.70 26.28 15.19
CA ALA A 27 -3.09 25.10 14.56
C ALA A 27 -1.82 25.47 13.80
N VAL A 28 -1.83 26.57 13.04
CA VAL A 28 -0.65 27.08 12.33
C VAL A 28 0.42 27.50 13.31
N SER A 29 0.07 28.21 14.39
CA SER A 29 1.01 28.63 15.42
C SER A 29 1.67 27.43 16.10
N ARG A 30 0.92 26.39 16.42
CA ARG A 30 1.47 25.15 16.97
C ARG A 30 2.40 24.46 15.99
N GLY A 31 2.03 24.42 14.71
CA GLY A 31 2.87 23.86 13.65
C GLY A 31 4.21 24.58 13.50
N LEU A 32 4.21 25.92 13.60
CA LEU A 32 5.41 26.75 13.53
C LEU A 32 6.33 26.61 14.76
N GLN A 33 5.75 26.30 15.91
CA GLN A 33 6.49 26.06 17.16
C GLN A 33 7.00 24.63 17.28
N SER A 34 6.42 23.71 16.53
CA SER A 34 6.86 22.31 16.50
C SER A 34 8.21 22.18 15.79
N PRO A 35 9.08 21.22 16.21
CA PRO A 35 10.27 20.92 15.47
C PRO A 35 9.92 20.52 14.04
N GLU A 36 10.76 20.93 13.10
CA GLU A 36 10.57 20.59 11.69
C GLU A 36 10.45 19.07 11.50
N TYR A 37 9.34 18.64 10.93
CA TYR A 37 9.16 17.23 10.63
C TYR A 37 9.95 16.86 9.38
N HIS A 38 11.08 16.21 9.59
CA HIS A 38 11.82 15.61 8.49
C HIS A 38 11.12 14.30 8.08
N ARG A 39 10.58 14.31 6.89
CA ARG A 39 10.06 13.08 6.29
C ARG A 39 11.19 12.06 6.23
N PRO A 40 11.04 10.87 6.84
CA PRO A 40 12.08 9.86 6.74
C PRO A 40 12.37 9.58 5.25
N PRO A 41 13.64 9.36 4.89
CA PRO A 41 13.98 9.06 3.51
C PRO A 41 13.11 7.88 3.06
N ARG A 42 12.46 8.03 1.91
CA ARG A 42 11.76 6.91 1.29
C ARG A 42 12.75 5.78 1.14
N ASP A 43 12.44 4.64 1.74
CA ASP A 43 13.18 3.43 1.43
C ASP A 43 13.08 3.18 -0.06
N ARG A 44 14.15 3.54 -0.77
CA ARG A 44 14.26 3.35 -2.22
C ARG A 44 14.49 1.89 -2.58
N ARG A 45 14.52 0.99 -1.59
CA ARG A 45 14.42 -0.45 -1.82
C ARG A 45 13.02 -0.78 -2.37
N GLY A 46 12.67 -0.08 -3.46
CA GLY A 46 11.48 -0.34 -4.21
C GLY A 46 11.56 -1.74 -4.83
N ILE A 47 10.41 -2.29 -5.10
CA ILE A 47 10.25 -3.52 -5.85
C ILE A 47 11.00 -3.36 -7.18
N PHE A 48 12.11 -4.07 -7.34
CA PHE A 48 12.81 -4.13 -8.62
C PHE A 48 12.09 -5.09 -9.56
N TRP A 49 11.48 -4.53 -10.57
CA TRP A 49 10.78 -5.30 -11.60
C TRP A 49 11.79 -5.86 -12.61
N THR A 50 12.14 -7.11 -12.44
CA THR A 50 12.88 -7.87 -13.47
C THR A 50 11.91 -8.48 -14.47
N LYS A 51 12.44 -8.98 -15.58
CA LYS A 51 11.64 -9.72 -16.58
C LYS A 51 10.98 -10.95 -15.95
N GLU A 52 11.74 -11.67 -15.15
CA GLU A 52 11.28 -12.87 -14.45
C GLU A 52 10.19 -12.55 -13.41
N SER A 53 10.35 -11.48 -12.65
CA SER A 53 9.33 -11.09 -11.69
C SER A 53 8.01 -10.66 -12.35
N LYS A 54 8.09 -10.01 -13.51
CA LYS A 54 6.90 -9.66 -14.30
C LYS A 54 6.19 -10.92 -14.82
N LEU A 55 6.91 -11.90 -15.29
CA LEU A 55 6.34 -13.17 -15.73
C LEU A 55 5.68 -13.93 -14.57
N ARG A 56 6.34 -13.98 -13.41
CA ARG A 56 5.74 -14.56 -12.20
C ARG A 56 4.45 -13.85 -11.79
N LEU A 57 4.45 -12.53 -11.79
CA LEU A 57 3.25 -11.76 -11.49
C LEU A 57 2.11 -12.08 -12.47
N GLN A 58 2.42 -12.21 -13.75
CA GLN A 58 1.44 -12.58 -14.77
C GLN A 58 0.85 -13.97 -14.49
N ARG A 59 1.68 -14.94 -14.11
CA ARG A 59 1.22 -16.29 -13.71
C ARG A 59 0.29 -16.22 -12.49
N PHE A 60 0.66 -15.46 -11.47
CA PHE A 60 -0.17 -15.31 -10.27
C PHE A 60 -1.51 -14.62 -10.57
N LYS A 61 -1.50 -13.61 -11.42
CA LYS A 61 -2.73 -12.95 -11.86
C LYS A 61 -3.60 -13.91 -12.68
N GLN A 62 -3.01 -14.72 -13.56
CA GLN A 62 -3.74 -15.71 -14.33
C GLN A 62 -4.38 -16.76 -13.41
N TRP A 63 -3.62 -17.30 -12.46
CA TRP A 63 -4.16 -18.21 -11.43
C TRP A 63 -5.37 -17.61 -10.71
N ARG A 64 -5.27 -16.35 -10.30
CA ARG A 64 -6.36 -15.64 -9.63
C ARG A 64 -7.58 -15.47 -10.54
N MET A 65 -7.37 -15.16 -11.79
CA MET A 65 -8.42 -15.05 -12.80
C MET A 65 -9.14 -16.39 -13.00
N ASP A 66 -8.39 -17.46 -13.17
CA ASP A 66 -8.93 -18.81 -13.38
C ASP A 66 -9.75 -19.27 -12.17
N LEU A 67 -9.21 -19.03 -10.97
CA LEU A 67 -9.91 -19.32 -9.72
C LEU A 67 -11.19 -18.49 -9.56
N GLY A 68 -11.16 -17.22 -9.95
CA GLY A 68 -12.33 -16.35 -9.93
C GLY A 68 -13.41 -16.82 -10.90
N THR A 69 -13.03 -17.27 -12.07
CA THR A 69 -13.94 -17.85 -13.07
C THR A 69 -14.59 -19.13 -12.54
N ASP A 70 -13.81 -20.03 -11.94
CA ASP A 70 -14.30 -21.28 -11.39
C ASP A 70 -15.29 -21.08 -10.24
N LEU A 71 -15.04 -20.08 -9.40
CA LEU A 71 -15.87 -19.80 -8.22
C LEU A 71 -16.97 -18.77 -8.46
N GLY A 72 -16.98 -18.12 -9.63
CA GLY A 72 -17.91 -17.02 -9.92
C GLY A 72 -17.71 -15.80 -9.04
N LEU A 73 -16.47 -15.54 -8.60
CA LEU A 73 -16.09 -14.45 -7.73
C LEU A 73 -15.14 -13.48 -8.44
N ASP A 74 -15.20 -12.22 -8.01
CA ASP A 74 -14.28 -11.21 -8.53
C ASP A 74 -12.84 -11.52 -8.10
N PRO A 75 -11.87 -11.61 -9.02
CA PRO A 75 -10.49 -12.02 -8.71
C PRO A 75 -9.82 -11.25 -7.58
N PRO A 76 -9.94 -9.91 -7.46
CA PRO A 76 -9.36 -9.17 -6.35
C PRO A 76 -9.85 -9.60 -4.96
N LEU A 77 -11.05 -10.17 -4.86
CA LEU A 77 -11.58 -10.68 -3.60
C LEU A 77 -10.89 -11.96 -3.13
N LEU A 78 -10.33 -12.72 -4.06
CA LEU A 78 -9.70 -14.02 -3.76
C LEU A 78 -8.32 -13.85 -3.13
N TRP A 79 -7.53 -12.94 -3.68
CA TRP A 79 -6.19 -12.67 -3.19
C TRP A 79 -5.76 -11.24 -3.52
N PRO A 80 -5.17 -10.48 -2.57
CA PRO A 80 -4.79 -9.09 -2.79
C PRO A 80 -3.64 -8.96 -3.80
N THR A 81 -3.74 -7.98 -4.67
CA THR A 81 -2.71 -7.69 -5.69
C THR A 81 -1.35 -7.39 -5.08
N ILE A 82 -1.32 -6.66 -3.96
CA ILE A 82 -0.07 -6.31 -3.29
C ILE A 82 0.71 -7.54 -2.80
N SER A 83 0.00 -8.58 -2.36
CA SER A 83 0.63 -9.85 -2.01
C SER A 83 1.22 -10.55 -3.23
N LEU A 84 0.49 -10.58 -4.35
CA LEU A 84 1.00 -11.14 -5.60
C LEU A 84 2.27 -10.43 -6.08
N GLU A 85 2.31 -9.11 -5.97
CA GLU A 85 3.47 -8.30 -6.33
C GLU A 85 4.68 -8.61 -5.45
N ARG A 86 4.51 -8.69 -4.14
CA ARG A 86 5.59 -9.07 -3.22
C ARG A 86 6.16 -10.45 -3.55
N TRP A 87 5.28 -11.44 -3.73
CA TRP A 87 5.71 -12.80 -4.05
C TRP A 87 6.41 -12.90 -5.40
N SER A 88 5.97 -12.12 -6.37
CA SER A 88 6.59 -12.11 -7.70
C SER A 88 8.02 -11.54 -7.68
N CYS A 89 8.28 -10.60 -6.80
CA CYS A 89 9.59 -9.95 -6.66
C CYS A 89 10.55 -10.66 -5.71
N CYS A 90 10.06 -11.64 -4.95
CA CYS A 90 10.93 -12.51 -4.18
C CYS A 90 11.71 -13.40 -5.13
N THR A 91 12.97 -13.06 -5.29
CA THR A 91 13.89 -13.91 -6.02
C THR A 91 14.16 -15.18 -5.22
N SER A 92 14.21 -16.30 -5.92
CA SER A 92 14.65 -17.58 -5.36
C SER A 92 16.14 -17.57 -4.97
N ASN A 93 16.77 -16.40 -4.96
CA ASN A 93 18.15 -16.25 -4.54
C ASN A 93 18.22 -16.52 -3.02
N GLN A 94 19.01 -17.50 -2.72
CA GLN A 94 19.35 -17.97 -1.40
C GLN A 94 19.68 -16.78 -0.47
N GLY A 95 18.77 -16.49 0.46
CA GLY A 95 18.99 -15.47 1.47
C GLY A 95 17.87 -14.44 1.64
N ASP A 96 17.02 -14.24 0.64
CA ASP A 96 15.85 -13.37 0.84
C ASP A 96 14.75 -14.11 1.60
N PRO A 97 14.25 -13.55 2.70
CA PRO A 97 13.16 -14.16 3.41
C PRO A 97 11.95 -14.24 2.47
N LYS A 98 11.45 -15.45 2.25
CA LYS A 98 10.17 -15.63 1.56
C LYS A 98 9.12 -14.80 2.30
N PRO A 99 8.22 -14.09 1.59
CA PRO A 99 7.14 -13.41 2.26
C PRO A 99 6.41 -14.42 3.14
N VAL A 100 6.17 -14.03 4.37
CA VAL A 100 5.41 -14.88 5.28
C VAL A 100 3.94 -14.78 4.87
N PHE A 101 3.24 -15.91 4.78
CA PHE A 101 1.79 -15.93 4.49
C PHE A 101 0.95 -15.12 5.51
N ASN A 102 1.60 -14.57 6.52
CA ASN A 102 0.97 -13.78 7.57
C ASN A 102 0.96 -12.27 7.25
N GLU A 103 0.89 -11.93 5.98
CA GLU A 103 0.77 -10.54 5.54
C GLU A 103 -0.58 -9.96 6.00
N PRO A 104 -0.60 -8.73 6.55
CA PRO A 104 -1.82 -8.13 7.05
C PRO A 104 -2.86 -7.86 5.95
N GLU A 105 -2.44 -7.76 4.69
CA GLU A 105 -3.29 -7.56 3.54
C GLU A 105 -4.10 -8.81 3.16
N VAL A 106 -3.57 -9.98 3.49
CA VAL A 106 -4.25 -11.27 3.24
C VAL A 106 -5.11 -11.62 4.43
N ARG A 107 -6.41 -11.64 4.23
CA ARG A 107 -7.37 -11.97 5.28
C ARG A 107 -7.27 -13.43 5.67
N SER A 108 -7.58 -13.75 6.93
CA SER A 108 -7.49 -15.12 7.47
C SER A 108 -8.32 -16.13 6.68
N TRP A 109 -9.51 -15.75 6.21
CA TRP A 109 -10.34 -16.63 5.38
C TRP A 109 -9.72 -16.90 4.00
N GLN A 110 -9.04 -15.91 3.40
CA GLN A 110 -8.34 -16.10 2.13
C GLN A 110 -7.18 -17.09 2.27
N ARG A 111 -6.42 -16.96 3.35
CA ARG A 111 -5.34 -17.91 3.66
C ARG A 111 -5.86 -19.32 3.89
N ARG A 112 -6.94 -19.46 4.60
CA ARG A 112 -7.56 -20.76 4.88
C ARG A 112 -8.10 -21.42 3.61
N GLU A 113 -8.77 -20.67 2.75
CA GLU A 113 -9.41 -21.23 1.55
C GLU A 113 -8.44 -21.42 0.38
N PHE A 114 -7.48 -20.53 0.21
CA PHE A 114 -6.66 -20.45 -1.00
C PHE A 114 -5.15 -20.53 -0.73
N GLY A 115 -4.71 -20.52 0.51
CA GLY A 115 -3.29 -20.50 0.88
C GLY A 115 -2.52 -21.68 0.30
N ASP A 116 -3.03 -22.89 0.42
CA ASP A 116 -2.38 -24.10 -0.09
C ASP A 116 -2.27 -24.07 -1.63
N ARG A 117 -3.28 -23.57 -2.30
CA ARG A 117 -3.28 -23.42 -3.77
C ARG A 117 -2.28 -22.37 -4.23
N PHE A 118 -2.19 -21.28 -3.49
CA PHE A 118 -1.22 -20.24 -3.78
C PHE A 118 0.22 -20.73 -3.51
N GLU A 119 0.44 -21.44 -2.43
CA GLU A 119 1.74 -22.05 -2.14
C GLU A 119 2.18 -23.03 -3.22
N SER A 120 1.28 -23.84 -3.71
CA SER A 120 1.56 -24.76 -4.82
C SER A 120 2.06 -24.04 -6.07
N ILE A 121 1.47 -22.89 -6.40
CA ILE A 121 1.87 -22.14 -7.60
C ILE A 121 3.18 -21.38 -7.38
N THR A 122 3.47 -20.94 -6.15
CA THR A 122 4.76 -20.29 -5.82
C THR A 122 5.93 -21.25 -5.84
N ASN A 123 5.69 -22.52 -5.52
CA ASN A 123 6.70 -23.57 -5.49
C ASN A 123 6.85 -24.29 -6.85
N SER A 124 5.99 -24.01 -7.82
CA SER A 124 6.12 -24.58 -9.16
C SER A 124 7.33 -23.99 -9.87
N PRO A 125 8.23 -24.82 -10.43
CA PRO A 125 9.33 -24.31 -11.24
C PRO A 125 8.82 -23.59 -12.48
N ASP A 126 9.54 -22.56 -12.84
CA ASP A 126 9.27 -21.79 -14.07
C ASP A 126 9.45 -22.67 -15.32
#